data_919d5133786990fba11d2e1e52c21fd9
#
_entry.id   919d5133786990fba11d2e1e52c21fd9
#
_cell.length_a   1.000
_cell.length_b   1.000
_cell.length_c   1.000
_cell.angle_alpha   90.00
_cell.angle_beta   90.00
_cell.angle_gamma   90.00
#
_symmetry.space_group_name_H-M   'P 1'
#
loop_
_entity.id
_entity.type
_entity.pdbx_description
1 polymer ?
#
loop_
_entity_poly.entity_id
_entity_poly.type
_entity_poly.pdbx_seq_one_letter_code
_entity_poly.pdbx_strand_id
1 'polypeptide(L)'
;MFVTLVLSAAASLRGASRTLETVLSLFGPALPCPSWYAGRLWLLRIGYYKLTRPKPKASDWVWILDHTVQIGVEKCLLILGVRLGELSRTDLVLSHADVEPIALFPVRSSNGEVVLQQLEQTIDKTGLPREILADQGCDLKAGIERFCHQHPQTCSIYDIKHKSAALLKHILQHDAHWQAFTQQAAQSKSQIQQTALAFLAPPNQRTKARYMNLEILVRWGQRALGVLDRLEKRADHRDSHEKLKAKLRWLKQFRDHLTEWEALLDVAITTECFVRKHGLWRGAEAELSRRLDHCIASPKVLQLRDQLLTFVRNESLKAKPEEHLAIGERC
;
A
#
# COMPACT_ATOMS: atom_id res chain seq x y z
N MET A 1 21.13 13.41 12.94
CA MET A 1 21.66 12.50 11.91
C MET A 1 21.27 11.02 12.13
N PHE A 2 21.48 10.38 13.28
CA PHE A 2 21.06 8.96 13.51
C PHE A 2 19.57 8.71 13.18
N VAL A 3 18.67 9.49 13.79
CA VAL A 3 17.22 9.38 13.56
C VAL A 3 16.86 9.59 12.09
N THR A 4 17.49 10.56 11.42
CA THR A 4 17.28 10.82 9.99
C THR A 4 17.72 9.65 9.12
N LEU A 5 18.87 9.01 9.42
CA LEU A 5 19.31 7.81 8.71
C LEU A 5 18.28 6.67 8.81
N VAL A 6 17.69 6.47 9.99
CA VAL A 6 16.70 5.42 10.19
C VAL A 6 15.37 5.77 9.51
N LEU A 7 14.84 6.98 9.68
CA LEU A 7 13.50 7.35 9.22
C LEU A 7 13.47 7.74 7.73
N SER A 8 14.49 8.43 7.24
CA SER A 8 14.50 8.95 5.86
C SER A 8 15.27 8.05 4.89
N ALA A 9 16.35 7.40 5.34
CA ALA A 9 17.17 6.52 4.51
C ALA A 9 16.88 5.03 4.74
N ALA A 10 15.85 4.70 5.55
CA ALA A 10 15.45 3.33 5.89
C ALA A 10 16.63 2.45 6.40
N ALA A 11 17.65 3.05 6.99
CA ALA A 11 18.79 2.34 7.55
C ALA A 11 18.36 1.54 8.80
N SER A 12 18.85 0.31 8.94
CA SER A 12 18.67 -0.42 10.20
C SER A 12 19.35 0.33 11.36
N LEU A 13 18.88 0.13 12.60
CA LEU A 13 19.49 0.76 13.78
C LEU A 13 21.01 0.52 13.86
N ARG A 14 21.44 -0.72 13.59
CA ARG A 14 22.88 -1.05 13.56
C ARG A 14 23.59 -0.44 12.35
N GLY A 15 22.90 -0.40 11.20
CA GLY A 15 23.42 0.26 10.00
C GLY A 15 23.64 1.76 10.24
N ALA A 16 22.66 2.46 10.80
CA ALA A 16 22.76 3.88 11.14
C ALA A 16 23.92 4.17 12.12
N SER A 17 24.12 3.32 13.16
CA SER A 17 25.24 3.45 14.09
C SER A 17 26.60 3.30 13.37
N ARG A 18 26.77 2.25 12.56
CA ARG A 18 28.01 2.01 11.79
C ARG A 18 28.27 3.10 10.74
N THR A 19 27.25 3.56 10.05
CA THR A 19 27.39 4.66 9.07
C THR A 19 27.88 5.92 9.75
N LEU A 20 27.30 6.26 10.91
CA LEU A 20 27.75 7.42 11.69
C LEU A 20 29.18 7.25 12.19
N GLU A 21 29.54 6.10 12.72
CA GLU A 21 30.91 5.80 13.19
C GLU A 21 31.89 5.98 12.04
N THR A 22 31.62 5.44 10.86
CA THR A 22 32.45 5.60 9.66
C THR A 22 32.58 7.07 9.25
N VAL A 23 31.44 7.81 9.18
CA VAL A 23 31.46 9.22 8.80
C VAL A 23 32.24 10.06 9.83
N LEU A 24 31.98 9.85 11.11
CA LEU A 24 32.65 10.61 12.18
C LEU A 24 34.16 10.34 12.25
N SER A 25 34.61 9.12 11.94
CA SER A 25 36.03 8.78 11.87
C SER A 25 36.81 9.58 10.81
N LEU A 26 36.14 10.13 9.81
CA LEU A 26 36.73 11.00 8.79
C LEU A 26 37.05 12.41 9.34
N PHE A 27 36.36 12.81 10.41
CA PHE A 27 36.54 14.15 11.04
C PHE A 27 37.39 14.13 12.30
N GLY A 28 37.94 12.98 12.71
CA GLY A 28 38.82 12.81 13.85
C GLY A 28 38.33 11.78 14.87
N PRO A 29 39.23 11.23 15.72
CA PRO A 29 38.95 10.07 16.56
C PRO A 29 38.11 10.34 17.82
N ALA A 30 37.71 11.57 18.09
CA ALA A 30 37.15 11.98 19.38
C ALA A 30 35.62 12.22 19.40
N LEU A 31 34.88 12.00 18.29
CA LEU A 31 33.45 12.26 18.28
C LEU A 31 32.66 11.02 18.73
N PRO A 32 31.88 11.10 19.83
CA PRO A 32 31.12 9.97 20.33
C PRO A 32 30.00 9.59 19.35
N CYS A 33 29.99 8.33 18.92
CA CYS A 33 28.93 7.79 18.09
C CYS A 33 27.86 7.13 18.98
N PRO A 34 26.57 7.42 18.76
CA PRO A 34 25.48 6.78 19.49
C PRO A 34 25.42 5.29 19.16
N SER A 35 25.26 4.44 20.17
CA SER A 35 25.02 3.03 19.98
C SER A 35 23.63 2.81 19.33
N TRP A 36 23.45 1.69 18.65
CA TRP A 36 22.14 1.30 18.09
C TRP A 36 21.04 1.23 19.16
N TYR A 37 21.41 0.88 20.41
CA TYR A 37 20.48 0.82 21.54
C TYR A 37 20.03 2.22 21.98
N ALA A 38 20.97 3.16 22.10
CA ALA A 38 20.63 4.56 22.37
C ALA A 38 19.72 5.14 21.28
N GLY A 39 20.04 4.87 20.02
CA GLY A 39 19.20 5.26 18.90
C GLY A 39 17.79 4.66 18.92
N ARG A 40 17.67 3.38 19.33
CA ARG A 40 16.35 2.74 19.55
C ARG A 40 15.55 3.49 20.63
N LEU A 41 16.18 3.81 21.76
CA LEU A 41 15.50 4.54 22.84
C LEU A 41 15.05 5.93 22.38
N TRP A 42 15.85 6.63 21.58
CA TRP A 42 15.45 7.93 21.02
C TRP A 42 14.22 7.82 20.13
N LEU A 43 14.19 6.83 19.25
CA LEU A 43 13.02 6.59 18.37
C LEU A 43 11.77 6.25 19.18
N LEU A 44 11.89 5.42 20.22
CA LEU A 44 10.76 5.09 21.10
C LEU A 44 10.25 6.35 21.83
N ARG A 45 11.14 7.20 22.35
CA ARG A 45 10.77 8.47 23.01
C ARG A 45 10.10 9.45 22.04
N ILE A 46 10.63 9.59 20.82
CA ILE A 46 10.03 10.42 19.78
C ILE A 46 8.64 9.88 19.40
N GLY A 47 8.52 8.57 19.20
CA GLY A 47 7.23 7.93 18.90
C GLY A 47 6.22 8.13 20.02
N TYR A 48 6.62 7.94 21.29
CA TYR A 48 5.77 8.17 22.45
C TYR A 48 5.35 9.64 22.55
N TYR A 49 6.29 10.58 22.40
CA TYR A 49 5.98 12.00 22.39
C TYR A 49 4.98 12.37 21.29
N LYS A 50 5.20 11.91 20.05
CA LYS A 50 4.28 12.15 18.94
C LYS A 50 2.88 11.59 19.23
N LEU A 51 2.78 10.43 19.84
CA LEU A 51 1.52 9.77 20.16
C LEU A 51 0.76 10.48 21.31
N THR A 52 1.49 11.01 22.29
CA THR A 52 0.91 11.56 23.53
C THR A 52 0.78 13.08 23.55
N ARG A 53 1.52 13.82 22.69
CA ARG A 53 1.42 15.27 22.61
C ARG A 53 -0.02 15.70 22.28
N PRO A 54 -0.49 16.85 22.81
CA PRO A 54 -1.79 17.40 22.44
C PRO A 54 -1.93 17.56 20.93
N LYS A 55 -3.10 17.24 20.42
CA LYS A 55 -3.49 17.46 19.02
C LYS A 55 -4.44 18.65 18.95
N PRO A 56 -4.42 19.44 17.85
CA PRO A 56 -5.42 20.46 17.65
C PRO A 56 -6.82 19.82 17.53
N LYS A 57 -7.81 20.33 18.27
CA LYS A 57 -9.20 19.91 18.09
C LYS A 57 -9.75 20.62 16.86
N ALA A 58 -10.18 19.86 15.86
CA ALA A 58 -10.69 20.39 14.61
C ALA A 58 -11.67 19.43 13.95
N SER A 59 -12.50 19.97 13.04
CA SER A 59 -13.53 19.21 12.32
C SER A 59 -13.08 18.69 10.95
N ASP A 60 -11.83 18.96 10.57
CA ASP A 60 -11.25 18.59 9.26
C ASP A 60 -10.27 17.40 9.33
N TRP A 61 -10.26 16.69 10.45
CA TRP A 61 -9.47 15.47 10.58
C TRP A 61 -10.03 14.35 9.70
N VAL A 62 -9.14 13.68 8.96
CA VAL A 62 -9.36 12.35 8.38
C VAL A 62 -8.59 11.35 9.22
N TRP A 63 -9.28 10.37 9.77
CA TRP A 63 -8.64 9.27 10.49
C TRP A 63 -8.37 8.11 9.55
N ILE A 64 -7.15 7.59 9.56
CA ILE A 64 -6.72 6.42 8.81
C ILE A 64 -6.49 5.29 9.81
N LEU A 65 -7.26 4.22 9.70
CA LEU A 65 -7.27 3.11 10.64
C LEU A 65 -6.70 1.84 10.00
N ASP A 66 -5.85 1.16 10.75
CA ASP A 66 -5.36 -0.16 10.35
C ASP A 66 -4.94 -1.00 11.57
N HIS A 67 -5.17 -2.31 11.50
CA HIS A 67 -4.63 -3.30 12.42
C HIS A 67 -3.26 -3.82 11.92
N THR A 68 -2.25 -2.95 11.90
CA THR A 68 -0.97 -3.23 11.24
C THR A 68 0.05 -3.94 12.10
N VAL A 69 -0.03 -3.77 13.40
CA VAL A 69 1.03 -4.21 14.29
C VAL A 69 0.52 -5.31 15.19
N GLN A 70 1.16 -6.46 15.12
CA GLN A 70 0.99 -7.53 16.10
C GLN A 70 2.25 -7.57 16.98
N ILE A 71 2.10 -7.29 18.26
CA ILE A 71 3.17 -7.34 19.25
C ILE A 71 2.94 -8.57 20.14
N GLY A 72 3.64 -9.64 19.85
CA GLY A 72 3.38 -10.92 20.50
C GLY A 72 1.98 -11.44 20.16
N VAL A 73 1.12 -11.58 21.17
CA VAL A 73 -0.28 -12.01 21.00
C VAL A 73 -1.24 -10.83 20.84
N GLU A 74 -0.77 -9.60 20.98
CA GLU A 74 -1.61 -8.40 20.93
C GLU A 74 -1.71 -7.86 19.51
N LYS A 75 -2.93 -7.55 19.11
CA LYS A 75 -3.28 -6.85 17.88
C LYS A 75 -3.40 -5.36 18.20
N CYS A 76 -2.75 -4.50 17.45
CA CYS A 76 -2.79 -3.07 17.69
C CYS A 76 -3.65 -2.35 16.66
N LEU A 77 -4.68 -1.63 17.09
CA LEU A 77 -5.34 -0.64 16.25
C LEU A 77 -4.49 0.63 16.24
N LEU A 78 -3.98 0.99 15.08
CA LEU A 78 -3.30 2.26 14.84
C LEU A 78 -4.29 3.24 14.22
N ILE A 79 -4.38 4.44 14.80
CA ILE A 79 -5.12 5.57 14.24
C ILE A 79 -4.13 6.66 13.89
N LEU A 80 -4.01 6.91 12.60
CA LEU A 80 -3.27 8.04 12.04
C LEU A 80 -4.27 9.14 11.67
N GLY A 81 -3.84 10.39 11.66
CA GLY A 81 -4.68 11.51 11.28
C GLY A 81 -4.03 12.41 10.27
N VAL A 82 -4.84 12.99 9.42
CA VAL A 82 -4.46 14.01 8.44
C VAL A 82 -5.42 15.18 8.59
N ARG A 83 -4.87 16.41 8.60
CA ARG A 83 -5.64 17.65 8.59
C ARG A 83 -5.84 18.10 7.14
N LEU A 84 -7.07 18.07 6.65
CA LEU A 84 -7.36 18.50 5.27
C LEU A 84 -7.00 19.95 5.01
N GLY A 85 -7.15 20.83 6.00
CA GLY A 85 -6.79 22.24 5.90
C GLY A 85 -5.28 22.50 5.85
N GLU A 86 -4.46 21.53 6.25
CA GLU A 86 -2.99 21.63 6.29
C GLU A 86 -2.32 20.92 5.11
N LEU A 87 -3.08 20.13 4.31
CA LEU A 87 -2.53 19.47 3.13
C LEU A 87 -2.11 20.48 2.06
N SER A 88 -0.98 20.20 1.43
CA SER A 88 -0.60 20.91 0.19
C SER A 88 -1.68 20.67 -0.86
N ARG A 89 -2.17 21.75 -1.47
CA ARG A 89 -3.35 21.72 -2.36
C ARG A 89 -3.05 21.26 -3.78
N THR A 90 -1.83 20.83 -4.08
CA THR A 90 -1.43 20.43 -5.44
C THR A 90 -1.78 18.97 -5.75
N ASP A 91 -1.75 18.10 -4.76
CA ASP A 91 -2.25 16.73 -4.87
C ASP A 91 -2.65 16.20 -3.48
N LEU A 92 -3.41 15.09 -3.45
CA LEU A 92 -3.82 14.42 -2.21
C LEU A 92 -2.89 13.24 -1.85
N VAL A 93 -1.72 13.16 -2.47
CA VAL A 93 -0.74 12.12 -2.19
C VAL A 93 -0.05 12.43 -0.86
N LEU A 94 -0.33 11.60 0.16
CA LEU A 94 0.20 11.78 1.49
C LEU A 94 1.67 11.37 1.58
N SER A 95 2.46 12.22 2.23
CA SER A 95 3.80 11.91 2.71
C SER A 95 3.79 11.58 4.20
N HIS A 96 4.89 11.08 4.72
CA HIS A 96 5.02 10.87 6.18
C HIS A 96 4.95 12.16 7.00
N ALA A 97 5.18 13.31 6.40
CA ALA A 97 5.09 14.61 7.06
C ALA A 97 3.64 15.06 7.25
N ASP A 98 2.74 14.61 6.38
CA ASP A 98 1.32 14.99 6.40
C ASP A 98 0.50 14.17 7.40
N VAL A 99 1.10 13.09 7.95
CA VAL A 99 0.41 12.11 8.78
C VAL A 99 0.84 12.24 10.24
N GLU A 100 -0.13 12.40 11.13
CA GLU A 100 0.06 12.49 12.57
C GLU A 100 -0.42 11.21 13.27
N PRO A 101 0.39 10.54 14.11
CA PRO A 101 -0.08 9.43 14.94
C PRO A 101 -0.98 9.95 16.06
N ILE A 102 -2.25 9.53 16.08
CA ILE A 102 -3.25 9.96 17.05
C ILE A 102 -3.36 8.96 18.20
N ALA A 103 -3.53 7.68 17.88
CA ALA A 103 -3.72 6.64 18.88
C ALA A 103 -3.12 5.30 18.43
N LEU A 104 -2.73 4.52 19.44
CA LEU A 104 -2.30 3.14 19.30
C LEU A 104 -2.92 2.33 20.43
N PHE A 105 -3.80 1.39 20.11
CA PHE A 105 -4.54 0.59 21.07
C PHE A 105 -4.16 -0.88 20.94
N PRO A 106 -3.29 -1.42 21.81
CA PRO A 106 -3.02 -2.84 21.87
C PRO A 106 -4.19 -3.58 22.53
N VAL A 107 -4.64 -4.68 21.89
CA VAL A 107 -5.70 -5.53 22.42
C VAL A 107 -5.39 -7.00 22.12
N ARG A 108 -5.79 -7.91 23.03
CA ARG A 108 -5.66 -9.36 22.79
C ARG A 108 -6.70 -9.88 21.80
N SER A 109 -7.90 -9.28 21.84
CA SER A 109 -9.00 -9.63 20.95
C SER A 109 -9.67 -8.35 20.48
N SER A 110 -10.00 -8.27 19.21
CA SER A 110 -10.69 -7.13 18.59
C SER A 110 -12.04 -7.61 18.05
N ASN A 111 -13.05 -6.78 18.25
CA ASN A 111 -14.38 -6.90 17.65
C ASN A 111 -14.96 -5.49 17.43
N GLY A 112 -16.13 -5.40 16.79
CA GLY A 112 -16.75 -4.09 16.49
C GLY A 112 -17.03 -3.22 17.71
N GLU A 113 -17.30 -3.79 18.89
CA GLU A 113 -17.54 -3.03 20.12
C GLU A 113 -16.24 -2.42 20.67
N VAL A 114 -15.16 -3.22 20.67
CA VAL A 114 -13.84 -2.74 21.09
C VAL A 114 -13.37 -1.61 20.18
N VAL A 115 -13.55 -1.76 18.87
CA VAL A 115 -13.20 -0.71 17.89
C VAL A 115 -14.03 0.54 18.13
N LEU A 116 -15.34 0.43 18.35
CA LEU A 116 -16.20 1.57 18.68
C LEU A 116 -15.68 2.33 19.90
N GLN A 117 -15.40 1.64 21.01
CA GLN A 117 -14.87 2.26 22.22
C GLN A 117 -13.53 2.97 21.98
N GLN A 118 -12.64 2.41 21.16
CA GLN A 118 -11.36 3.02 20.80
C GLN A 118 -11.54 4.29 19.95
N LEU A 119 -12.53 4.31 19.05
CA LEU A 119 -12.87 5.49 18.26
C LEU A 119 -13.46 6.60 19.15
N GLU A 120 -14.38 6.26 20.07
CA GLU A 120 -14.94 7.21 21.04
C GLU A 120 -13.85 7.85 21.90
N GLN A 121 -12.92 7.06 22.44
CA GLN A 121 -11.76 7.59 23.19
C GLN A 121 -10.86 8.50 22.35
N THR A 122 -10.85 8.33 21.04
CA THR A 122 -10.01 9.14 20.14
C THR A 122 -10.59 10.53 19.90
N ILE A 123 -11.91 10.71 20.05
CA ILE A 123 -12.58 12.01 19.97
C ILE A 123 -11.97 13.01 20.98
N ASP A 124 -11.63 12.56 22.17
CA ASP A 124 -11.01 13.40 23.19
C ASP A 124 -9.67 13.98 22.76
N LYS A 125 -8.99 13.37 21.79
CA LYS A 125 -7.69 13.82 21.29
C LYS A 125 -7.81 14.87 20.17
N THR A 126 -8.71 14.68 19.22
CA THR A 126 -8.75 15.47 17.97
C THR A 126 -10.07 16.20 17.74
N GLY A 127 -11.13 15.84 18.46
CA GLY A 127 -12.51 16.08 18.06
C GLY A 127 -13.02 15.02 17.08
N LEU A 128 -14.26 15.15 16.66
CA LEU A 128 -14.87 14.23 15.69
C LEU A 128 -14.19 14.36 14.32
N PRO A 129 -13.82 13.23 13.69
CA PRO A 129 -13.26 13.27 12.35
C PRO A 129 -14.34 13.56 11.31
N ARG A 130 -13.95 14.20 10.24
CA ARG A 130 -14.79 14.34 9.04
C ARG A 130 -14.95 13.01 8.31
N GLU A 131 -13.86 12.26 8.21
CA GLU A 131 -13.81 11.01 7.49
C GLU A 131 -12.98 9.96 8.23
N ILE A 132 -13.38 8.70 8.08
CA ILE A 132 -12.61 7.54 8.52
C ILE A 132 -12.27 6.69 7.29
N LEU A 133 -10.97 6.54 7.01
CA LEU A 133 -10.44 5.69 5.96
C LEU A 133 -9.90 4.40 6.59
N ALA A 134 -10.42 3.24 6.18
CA ALA A 134 -10.00 1.95 6.71
C ALA A 134 -10.11 0.83 5.67
N ASP A 135 -9.47 -0.32 5.96
CA ASP A 135 -9.83 -1.57 5.31
C ASP A 135 -11.21 -2.05 5.82
N GLN A 136 -11.79 -3.05 5.14
CA GLN A 136 -13.06 -3.65 5.58
C GLN A 136 -12.85 -4.95 6.37
N GLY A 137 -11.84 -5.03 7.24
CA GLY A 137 -11.75 -6.09 8.24
C GLY A 137 -13.06 -6.12 9.07
N CYS A 138 -13.58 -7.33 9.35
CA CYS A 138 -14.91 -7.49 9.94
C CYS A 138 -15.11 -6.67 11.24
N ASP A 139 -14.08 -6.61 12.08
CA ASP A 139 -14.09 -5.87 13.35
C ASP A 139 -14.03 -4.35 13.12
N LEU A 140 -13.16 -3.87 12.21
CA LEU A 140 -13.06 -2.46 11.84
C LEU A 140 -14.36 -1.98 11.21
N LYS A 141 -14.87 -2.71 10.22
CA LYS A 141 -16.11 -2.36 9.54
C LYS A 141 -17.27 -2.22 10.52
N ALA A 142 -17.48 -3.24 11.38
CA ALA A 142 -18.58 -3.21 12.34
C ALA A 142 -18.46 -2.06 13.37
N GLY A 143 -17.25 -1.76 13.84
CA GLY A 143 -17.01 -0.65 14.76
C GLY A 143 -17.21 0.72 14.12
N ILE A 144 -16.67 0.90 12.90
CA ILE A 144 -16.79 2.17 12.15
C ILE A 144 -18.25 2.44 11.74
N GLU A 145 -18.99 1.42 11.28
CA GLU A 145 -20.40 1.57 10.93
C GLU A 145 -21.24 2.04 12.13
N ARG A 146 -21.02 1.46 13.33
CA ARG A 146 -21.67 1.90 14.56
C ARG A 146 -21.28 3.33 14.95
N PHE A 147 -19.99 3.65 14.85
CA PHE A 147 -19.49 5.00 15.12
C PHE A 147 -20.13 6.04 14.19
N CYS A 148 -20.16 5.79 12.88
CA CYS A 148 -20.79 6.70 11.92
C CYS A 148 -22.30 6.80 12.11
N HIS A 149 -22.97 5.75 12.60
CA HIS A 149 -24.39 5.81 12.97
C HIS A 149 -24.63 6.73 14.18
N GLN A 150 -23.74 6.71 15.18
CA GLN A 150 -23.82 7.61 16.35
C GLN A 150 -23.38 9.04 16.00
N HIS A 151 -22.49 9.19 15.01
CA HIS A 151 -21.94 10.48 14.58
C HIS A 151 -22.18 10.69 13.05
N PRO A 152 -23.41 11.08 12.65
CA PRO A 152 -23.79 11.17 11.22
C PRO A 152 -23.01 12.20 10.40
N GLN A 153 -22.27 13.09 11.04
CA GLN A 153 -21.38 14.07 10.40
C GLN A 153 -20.06 13.43 9.91
N THR A 154 -19.70 12.25 10.42
CA THR A 154 -18.51 11.50 10.00
C THR A 154 -18.89 10.49 8.93
N CYS A 155 -18.16 10.45 7.82
CA CYS A 155 -18.35 9.43 6.80
C CYS A 155 -17.21 8.39 6.83
N SER A 156 -17.53 7.16 6.42
CA SER A 156 -16.57 6.07 6.30
C SER A 156 -16.27 5.80 4.83
N ILE A 157 -14.99 5.84 4.47
CA ILE A 157 -14.47 5.54 3.14
C ILE A 157 -13.65 4.26 3.19
N TYR A 158 -13.85 3.38 2.23
CA TYR A 158 -13.04 2.18 2.08
C TYR A 158 -11.76 2.47 1.30
N ASP A 159 -10.62 2.00 1.82
CA ASP A 159 -9.31 2.15 1.16
C ASP A 159 -9.32 1.51 -0.25
N ILE A 160 -9.10 2.34 -1.26
CA ILE A 160 -9.06 1.92 -2.68
C ILE A 160 -8.00 0.85 -2.93
N LYS A 161 -6.85 0.90 -2.26
CA LYS A 161 -5.78 -0.10 -2.43
C LYS A 161 -6.23 -1.48 -1.96
N HIS A 162 -6.88 -1.53 -0.79
CA HIS A 162 -7.46 -2.77 -0.26
C HIS A 162 -8.62 -3.27 -1.13
N LYS A 163 -9.45 -2.36 -1.64
CA LYS A 163 -10.56 -2.72 -2.55
C LYS A 163 -10.04 -3.31 -3.85
N SER A 164 -9.08 -2.65 -4.51
CA SER A 164 -8.45 -3.16 -5.74
C SER A 164 -7.83 -4.54 -5.53
N ALA A 165 -7.08 -4.72 -4.43
CA ALA A 165 -6.48 -6.01 -4.10
C ALA A 165 -7.52 -7.11 -3.83
N ALA A 166 -8.64 -6.79 -3.18
CA ALA A 166 -9.72 -7.74 -2.93
C ALA A 166 -10.39 -8.17 -4.24
N LEU A 167 -10.63 -7.24 -5.18
CA LEU A 167 -11.20 -7.54 -6.48
C LEU A 167 -10.25 -8.37 -7.36
N LEU A 168 -8.96 -8.00 -7.42
CA LEU A 168 -7.94 -8.78 -8.11
C LEU A 168 -7.81 -10.19 -7.52
N LYS A 169 -7.89 -10.31 -6.20
CA LYS A 169 -7.92 -11.62 -5.54
C LYS A 169 -9.13 -12.43 -5.98
N HIS A 170 -10.32 -11.84 -5.99
CA HIS A 170 -11.54 -12.55 -6.40
C HIS A 170 -11.44 -13.08 -7.85
N ILE A 171 -10.85 -12.30 -8.77
CA ILE A 171 -10.67 -12.69 -10.18
C ILE A 171 -9.61 -13.77 -10.34
N LEU A 172 -8.48 -13.67 -9.61
CA LEU A 172 -7.29 -14.49 -9.87
C LEU A 172 -7.10 -15.68 -8.94
N GLN A 173 -7.72 -15.71 -7.74
CA GLN A 173 -7.44 -16.75 -6.74
C GLN A 173 -7.79 -18.17 -7.21
N HIS A 174 -8.79 -18.31 -8.08
CA HIS A 174 -9.25 -19.59 -8.66
C HIS A 174 -8.85 -19.76 -10.14
N ASP A 175 -8.10 -18.82 -10.70
CA ASP A 175 -7.58 -18.93 -12.06
C ASP A 175 -6.42 -19.94 -12.11
N ALA A 176 -6.61 -21.05 -12.84
CA ALA A 176 -5.63 -22.12 -12.93
C ALA A 176 -4.29 -21.66 -13.54
N HIS A 177 -4.33 -20.74 -14.52
CA HIS A 177 -3.13 -20.20 -15.16
C HIS A 177 -2.36 -19.30 -14.20
N TRP A 178 -3.07 -18.47 -13.41
CA TRP A 178 -2.45 -17.65 -12.37
C TRP A 178 -1.78 -18.50 -11.29
N GLN A 179 -2.46 -19.56 -10.82
CA GLN A 179 -1.90 -20.49 -9.83
C GLN A 179 -0.64 -21.18 -10.37
N ALA A 180 -0.71 -21.73 -11.60
CA ALA A 180 0.42 -22.37 -12.26
C ALA A 180 1.60 -21.39 -12.44
N PHE A 181 1.33 -20.15 -12.89
CA PHE A 181 2.34 -19.11 -13.04
C PHE A 181 3.05 -18.79 -11.71
N THR A 182 2.29 -18.57 -10.64
CA THR A 182 2.86 -18.24 -9.32
C THR A 182 3.68 -19.39 -8.75
N GLN A 183 3.23 -20.63 -8.97
CA GLN A 183 3.97 -21.83 -8.56
C GLN A 183 5.29 -21.98 -9.34
N GLN A 184 5.27 -21.84 -10.67
CA GLN A 184 6.46 -21.93 -11.50
C GLN A 184 7.44 -20.76 -11.22
N ALA A 185 6.94 -19.57 -10.94
CA ALA A 185 7.77 -18.46 -10.52
C ALA A 185 8.49 -18.76 -9.19
N ALA A 186 7.80 -19.33 -8.21
CA ALA A 186 8.41 -19.72 -6.93
C ALA A 186 9.50 -20.79 -7.11
N GLN A 187 9.25 -21.81 -7.94
CA GLN A 187 10.23 -22.84 -8.29
C GLN A 187 11.44 -22.25 -9.00
N SER A 188 11.22 -21.41 -10.01
CA SER A 188 12.30 -20.73 -10.75
C SER A 188 13.15 -19.86 -9.83
N LYS A 189 12.54 -19.21 -8.84
CA LYS A 189 13.28 -18.41 -7.86
C LYS A 189 14.30 -19.24 -7.11
N SER A 190 13.89 -20.37 -6.53
CA SER A 190 14.80 -21.25 -5.77
C SER A 190 15.95 -21.78 -6.62
N GLN A 191 15.73 -21.98 -7.93
CA GLN A 191 16.74 -22.47 -8.87
C GLN A 191 17.70 -21.39 -9.37
N ILE A 192 17.31 -20.13 -9.36
CA ILE A 192 18.07 -19.03 -9.97
C ILE A 192 18.81 -18.19 -8.91
N GLN A 193 18.24 -17.99 -7.73
CA GLN A 193 18.73 -17.05 -6.72
C GLN A 193 20.17 -17.31 -6.23
N GLN A 194 20.68 -18.56 -6.34
CA GLN A 194 22.03 -18.95 -5.94
C GLN A 194 22.99 -19.08 -7.13
N THR A 195 22.63 -18.58 -8.29
CA THR A 195 23.44 -18.62 -9.50
C THR A 195 23.87 -17.24 -9.96
N ALA A 196 24.77 -17.17 -10.94
CA ALA A 196 25.16 -15.92 -11.60
C ALA A 196 23.95 -15.18 -12.24
N LEU A 197 22.81 -15.86 -12.39
CA LEU A 197 21.56 -15.32 -12.94
C LEU A 197 20.62 -14.75 -11.86
N ALA A 198 21.06 -14.60 -10.60
CA ALA A 198 20.25 -14.15 -9.47
C ALA A 198 19.52 -12.81 -9.72
N PHE A 199 20.07 -11.93 -10.57
CA PHE A 199 19.46 -10.67 -10.96
C PHE A 199 18.15 -10.82 -11.77
N LEU A 200 17.90 -12.00 -12.35
CA LEU A 200 16.67 -12.36 -13.06
C LEU A 200 15.71 -13.20 -12.20
N ALA A 201 16.05 -13.46 -10.94
CA ALA A 201 15.20 -14.25 -10.07
C ALA A 201 13.84 -13.57 -9.86
N PRO A 202 12.74 -14.35 -9.85
CA PRO A 202 11.42 -13.82 -9.52
C PRO A 202 11.39 -13.11 -8.17
N PRO A 203 10.57 -12.07 -8.01
CA PRO A 203 10.43 -11.38 -6.75
C PRO A 203 9.86 -12.28 -5.65
N ASN A 204 10.05 -11.86 -4.38
CA ASN A 204 9.44 -12.55 -3.25
C ASN A 204 7.91 -12.39 -3.31
N GLN A 205 7.20 -13.52 -3.24
CA GLN A 205 5.75 -13.53 -3.14
C GLN A 205 5.35 -13.59 -1.66
N ARG A 206 4.81 -12.49 -1.12
CA ARG A 206 4.25 -12.47 0.23
C ARG A 206 2.81 -12.97 0.18
N THR A 207 2.49 -14.07 0.86
CA THR A 207 1.16 -14.70 0.81
C THR A 207 0.03 -13.76 1.25
N LYS A 208 0.22 -13.00 2.33
CA LYS A 208 -0.81 -12.07 2.86
C LYS A 208 -1.01 -10.80 1.99
N ALA A 209 0.05 -10.33 1.31
CA ALA A 209 0.00 -9.10 0.50
C ALA A 209 0.19 -9.36 -1.00
N ARG A 210 -0.05 -10.60 -1.45
CA ARG A 210 0.19 -11.00 -2.84
C ARG A 210 -0.54 -10.12 -3.84
N TYR A 211 -1.81 -9.86 -3.62
CA TYR A 211 -2.66 -9.11 -4.54
C TYR A 211 -2.47 -7.59 -4.42
N MET A 212 -1.93 -7.10 -3.32
CA MET A 212 -1.53 -5.68 -3.18
C MET A 212 -0.23 -5.36 -3.93
N ASN A 213 0.61 -6.38 -4.20
CA ASN A 213 1.92 -6.24 -4.85
C ASN A 213 2.02 -7.10 -6.12
N LEU A 214 0.89 -7.39 -6.76
CA LEU A 214 0.77 -8.21 -7.96
C LEU A 214 1.63 -7.64 -9.11
N GLU A 215 1.69 -6.32 -9.22
CA GLU A 215 2.43 -5.57 -10.22
C GLU A 215 3.90 -6.02 -10.31
N ILE A 216 4.57 -6.23 -9.19
CA ILE A 216 5.99 -6.60 -9.15
C ILE A 216 6.21 -7.94 -9.86
N LEU A 217 5.31 -8.91 -9.65
CA LEU A 217 5.43 -10.24 -10.24
C LEU A 217 5.07 -10.26 -11.73
N VAL A 218 3.99 -9.57 -12.14
CA VAL A 218 3.56 -9.50 -13.54
C VAL A 218 4.60 -8.76 -14.37
N ARG A 219 5.06 -7.59 -13.92
CA ARG A 219 6.12 -6.82 -14.60
C ARG A 219 7.45 -7.57 -14.66
N TRP A 220 7.76 -8.39 -13.64
CA TRP A 220 8.90 -9.30 -13.72
C TRP A 220 8.70 -10.32 -14.85
N GLY A 221 7.53 -10.97 -14.93
CA GLY A 221 7.21 -11.96 -15.95
C GLY A 221 7.39 -11.40 -17.37
N GLN A 222 6.85 -10.21 -17.62
CA GLN A 222 6.98 -9.53 -18.92
C GLN A 222 8.42 -9.18 -19.26
N ARG A 223 9.18 -8.61 -18.31
CA ARG A 223 10.59 -8.29 -18.53
C ARG A 223 11.41 -9.54 -18.81
N ALA A 224 11.19 -10.62 -18.06
CA ALA A 224 11.87 -11.89 -18.25
C ALA A 224 11.52 -12.53 -19.58
N LEU A 225 10.26 -12.46 -20.01
CA LEU A 225 9.81 -12.91 -21.33
C LEU A 225 10.45 -12.08 -22.46
N GLY A 226 10.53 -10.77 -22.31
CA GLY A 226 11.21 -9.89 -23.28
C GLY A 226 12.73 -10.15 -23.36
N VAL A 227 13.37 -10.54 -22.25
CA VAL A 227 14.78 -10.99 -22.26
C VAL A 227 14.90 -12.31 -23.05
N LEU A 228 14.01 -13.27 -22.78
CA LEU A 228 13.99 -14.56 -23.47
C LEU A 228 13.82 -14.39 -24.99
N ASP A 229 12.88 -13.57 -25.42
CA ASP A 229 12.64 -13.28 -26.86
C ASP A 229 13.87 -12.65 -27.54
N ARG A 230 14.58 -11.76 -26.84
CA ARG A 230 15.83 -11.17 -27.37
C ARG A 230 16.96 -12.19 -27.48
N LEU A 231 17.07 -13.09 -26.50
CA LEU A 231 18.10 -14.15 -26.54
C LEU A 231 17.84 -15.18 -27.62
N GLU A 232 16.58 -15.45 -27.95
CA GLU A 232 16.24 -16.39 -29.04
C GLU A 232 16.50 -15.80 -30.43
N LYS A 233 16.39 -14.49 -30.58
CA LYS A 233 16.71 -13.78 -31.82
C LYS A 233 18.24 -13.66 -32.08
N ARG A 234 19.06 -13.87 -31.04
CA ARG A 234 20.52 -13.81 -31.18
C ARG A 234 21.07 -15.19 -31.56
N ALA A 235 21.90 -15.23 -32.59
CA ALA A 235 22.64 -16.42 -33.00
C ALA A 235 23.82 -16.81 -32.07
N ASP A 236 23.88 -16.17 -30.88
CA ASP A 236 24.98 -16.38 -29.91
C ASP A 236 24.62 -17.54 -28.98
N HIS A 237 25.31 -18.66 -29.13
CA HIS A 237 25.13 -19.89 -28.36
C HIS A 237 26.04 -19.97 -27.13
N ARG A 238 26.26 -18.87 -26.42
CA ARG A 238 27.00 -18.92 -25.15
C ARG A 238 26.28 -19.82 -24.15
N ASP A 239 27.02 -20.66 -23.46
CA ASP A 239 26.50 -21.64 -22.48
C ASP A 239 25.60 -20.97 -21.40
N SER A 240 25.95 -19.75 -20.97
CA SER A 240 25.15 -18.95 -20.05
C SER A 240 23.77 -18.56 -20.61
N HIS A 241 23.69 -18.27 -21.93
CA HIS A 241 22.43 -17.92 -22.62
C HIS A 241 21.52 -19.14 -22.75
N GLU A 242 22.08 -20.31 -23.10
CA GLU A 242 21.28 -21.54 -23.17
C GLU A 242 20.76 -21.98 -21.82
N LYS A 243 21.55 -21.87 -20.74
CA LYS A 243 21.11 -22.12 -19.36
C LYS A 243 19.99 -21.19 -18.96
N LEU A 244 20.04 -19.90 -19.35
CA LEU A 244 19.01 -18.93 -19.07
C LEU A 244 17.72 -19.22 -19.83
N LYS A 245 17.84 -19.51 -21.15
CA LYS A 245 16.70 -19.91 -21.99
C LYS A 245 15.98 -21.12 -21.37
N ALA A 246 16.72 -22.15 -20.98
CA ALA A 246 16.15 -23.36 -20.36
C ALA A 246 15.37 -23.05 -19.09
N LYS A 247 15.87 -22.14 -18.22
CA LYS A 247 15.22 -21.78 -16.95
C LYS A 247 14.00 -20.88 -17.10
N LEU A 248 13.91 -20.08 -18.17
CA LEU A 248 12.80 -19.13 -18.39
C LEU A 248 11.81 -19.56 -19.47
N ARG A 249 12.09 -20.65 -20.22
CA ARG A 249 11.26 -21.11 -21.36
C ARG A 249 9.80 -21.32 -20.99
N TRP A 250 9.53 -21.71 -19.75
CA TRP A 250 8.17 -21.91 -19.24
C TRP A 250 7.32 -20.63 -19.27
N LEU A 251 7.91 -19.43 -19.26
CA LEU A 251 7.18 -18.17 -19.36
C LEU A 251 6.41 -18.01 -20.67
N LYS A 252 6.85 -18.67 -21.75
CA LYS A 252 6.20 -18.54 -23.06
C LYS A 252 4.74 -18.97 -23.07
N GLN A 253 4.39 -19.99 -22.29
CA GLN A 253 3.01 -20.47 -22.19
C GLN A 253 2.07 -19.46 -21.52
N PHE A 254 2.61 -18.45 -20.81
CA PHE A 254 1.84 -17.41 -20.13
C PHE A 254 1.85 -16.06 -20.87
N ARG A 255 2.32 -16.00 -22.11
CA ARG A 255 2.44 -14.73 -22.87
C ARG A 255 1.11 -13.96 -22.92
N ASP A 256 0.06 -14.61 -23.36
CA ASP A 256 -1.27 -13.97 -23.49
C ASP A 256 -1.86 -13.66 -22.12
N HIS A 257 -1.66 -14.53 -21.14
CA HIS A 257 -2.08 -14.29 -19.75
C HIS A 257 -1.34 -13.12 -19.10
N LEU A 258 -0.04 -12.97 -19.36
CA LEU A 258 0.73 -11.81 -18.86
C LEU A 258 0.18 -10.51 -19.43
N THR A 259 -0.26 -10.49 -20.69
CA THR A 259 -0.90 -9.33 -21.32
C THR A 259 -2.26 -9.03 -20.64
N GLU A 260 -3.08 -10.06 -20.37
CA GLU A 260 -4.36 -9.89 -19.65
C GLU A 260 -4.14 -9.40 -18.21
N TRP A 261 -3.16 -9.98 -17.49
CA TRP A 261 -2.86 -9.57 -16.11
C TRP A 261 -2.28 -8.16 -16.04
N GLU A 262 -1.51 -7.72 -17.05
CA GLU A 262 -1.08 -6.33 -17.17
C GLU A 262 -2.27 -5.39 -17.33
N ALA A 263 -3.21 -5.72 -18.22
CA ALA A 263 -4.41 -4.92 -18.41
C ALA A 263 -5.26 -4.84 -17.13
N LEU A 264 -5.38 -5.92 -16.35
CA LEU A 264 -6.01 -5.89 -15.02
C LEU A 264 -5.28 -4.93 -14.07
N LEU A 265 -3.95 -4.96 -14.07
CA LEU A 265 -3.15 -4.05 -13.24
C LEU A 265 -3.29 -2.60 -13.68
N ASP A 266 -3.32 -2.32 -14.96
CA ASP A 266 -3.46 -0.96 -15.49
C ASP A 266 -4.80 -0.35 -15.07
N VAL A 267 -5.89 -1.12 -15.10
CA VAL A 267 -7.19 -0.68 -14.58
C VAL A 267 -7.11 -0.38 -13.08
N ALA A 268 -6.54 -1.29 -12.29
CA ALA A 268 -6.42 -1.13 -10.85
C ALA A 268 -5.54 0.08 -10.50
N ILE A 269 -4.34 0.18 -11.07
CA ILE A 269 -3.37 1.26 -10.80
C ILE A 269 -3.93 2.62 -11.26
N THR A 270 -4.57 2.68 -12.44
CA THR A 270 -5.19 3.91 -12.94
C THR A 270 -6.27 4.39 -11.97
N THR A 271 -7.12 3.48 -11.48
CA THR A 271 -8.15 3.80 -10.50
C THR A 271 -7.54 4.27 -9.16
N GLU A 272 -6.54 3.54 -8.64
CA GLU A 272 -5.84 3.90 -7.41
C GLU A 272 -5.16 5.27 -7.51
N CYS A 273 -4.46 5.52 -8.61
CA CYS A 273 -3.80 6.81 -8.87
C CYS A 273 -4.82 7.95 -9.01
N PHE A 274 -5.94 7.69 -9.69
CA PHE A 274 -7.01 8.65 -9.85
C PHE A 274 -7.59 9.05 -8.48
N VAL A 275 -8.01 8.09 -7.66
CA VAL A 275 -8.60 8.34 -6.35
C VAL A 275 -7.60 9.02 -5.40
N ARG A 276 -6.34 8.59 -5.41
CA ARG A 276 -5.29 9.18 -4.56
C ARG A 276 -4.96 10.62 -4.95
N LYS A 277 -5.01 10.95 -6.24
CA LYS A 277 -4.66 12.29 -6.74
C LYS A 277 -5.82 13.26 -6.63
N HIS A 278 -7.02 12.81 -6.94
CA HIS A 278 -8.19 13.67 -7.12
C HIS A 278 -9.23 13.52 -6.01
N GLY A 279 -9.15 12.47 -5.17
CA GLY A 279 -10.18 12.16 -4.18
C GLY A 279 -11.43 11.53 -4.79
N LEU A 280 -12.53 11.58 -4.04
CA LEU A 280 -13.83 11.06 -4.43
C LEU A 280 -14.85 12.19 -4.39
N TRP A 281 -15.58 12.42 -5.47
CA TRP A 281 -16.63 13.43 -5.60
C TRP A 281 -17.76 12.96 -6.53
N ARG A 282 -18.90 13.64 -6.48
CA ARG A 282 -20.00 13.32 -7.40
C ARG A 282 -19.57 13.59 -8.85
N GLY A 283 -19.57 12.55 -9.68
CA GLY A 283 -19.04 12.59 -11.04
C GLY A 283 -17.65 11.99 -11.22
N ALA A 284 -16.93 11.62 -10.13
CA ALA A 284 -15.63 10.95 -10.19
C ALA A 284 -15.68 9.66 -11.04
N GLU A 285 -16.79 8.90 -10.97
CA GLU A 285 -17.00 7.71 -11.79
C GLU A 285 -16.94 8.02 -13.30
N ALA A 286 -17.63 9.07 -13.76
CA ALA A 286 -17.66 9.43 -15.16
C ALA A 286 -16.30 9.89 -15.67
N GLU A 287 -15.55 10.61 -14.87
CA GLU A 287 -14.17 11.03 -15.19
C GLU A 287 -13.23 9.81 -15.24
N LEU A 288 -13.33 8.92 -14.27
CA LEU A 288 -12.55 7.68 -14.25
C LEU A 288 -12.90 6.79 -15.44
N SER A 289 -14.19 6.63 -15.78
CA SER A 289 -14.64 5.84 -16.93
C SER A 289 -13.95 6.31 -18.20
N ARG A 290 -13.91 7.62 -18.47
CA ARG A 290 -13.21 8.18 -19.63
C ARG A 290 -11.73 7.84 -19.66
N ARG A 291 -11.08 7.78 -18.50
CA ARG A 291 -9.66 7.40 -18.41
C ARG A 291 -9.42 5.92 -18.65
N LEU A 292 -10.43 5.07 -18.43
CA LEU A 292 -10.38 3.62 -18.61
C LEU A 292 -10.93 3.14 -19.97
N ASP A 293 -11.40 4.03 -20.85
CA ASP A 293 -12.04 3.68 -22.12
C ASP A 293 -11.10 2.98 -23.13
N HIS A 294 -9.79 3.13 -22.96
CA HIS A 294 -8.77 2.50 -23.82
C HIS A 294 -8.24 1.16 -23.29
N CYS A 295 -8.82 0.63 -22.22
CA CYS A 295 -8.39 -0.64 -21.67
C CYS A 295 -8.73 -1.83 -22.59
N ILE A 296 -7.87 -2.86 -22.60
CA ILE A 296 -8.10 -4.11 -23.35
C ILE A 296 -9.43 -4.73 -22.91
N ALA A 297 -10.28 -5.07 -23.87
CA ALA A 297 -11.63 -5.58 -23.61
C ALA A 297 -11.63 -7.12 -23.40
N SER A 298 -10.91 -7.64 -22.39
CA SER A 298 -11.16 -9.02 -21.94
C SER A 298 -12.31 -9.06 -20.92
N PRO A 299 -13.06 -10.17 -20.81
CA PRO A 299 -14.17 -10.28 -19.84
C PRO A 299 -13.75 -9.98 -18.40
N LYS A 300 -12.57 -10.44 -17.98
CA LYS A 300 -12.04 -10.19 -16.62
C LYS A 300 -11.67 -8.71 -16.41
N VAL A 301 -11.11 -8.07 -17.43
CA VAL A 301 -10.74 -6.64 -17.39
C VAL A 301 -11.99 -5.77 -17.32
N LEU A 302 -13.00 -6.06 -18.13
CA LEU A 302 -14.29 -5.37 -18.08
C LEU A 302 -14.98 -5.56 -16.72
N GLN A 303 -14.98 -6.79 -16.20
CA GLN A 303 -15.52 -7.07 -14.87
C GLN A 303 -14.83 -6.23 -13.77
N LEU A 304 -13.49 -6.18 -13.76
CA LEU A 304 -12.74 -5.38 -12.79
C LEU A 304 -13.05 -3.89 -12.93
N ARG A 305 -13.06 -3.37 -14.17
CA ARG A 305 -13.39 -1.99 -14.48
C ARG A 305 -14.76 -1.61 -13.91
N ASP A 306 -15.79 -2.38 -14.23
CA ASP A 306 -17.17 -2.09 -13.82
C ASP A 306 -17.34 -2.18 -12.31
N GLN A 307 -16.66 -3.12 -11.64
CA GLN A 307 -16.65 -3.22 -10.19
C GLN A 307 -15.95 -2.03 -9.51
N LEU A 308 -14.85 -1.53 -10.08
CA LEU A 308 -14.16 -0.36 -9.57
C LEU A 308 -14.93 0.93 -9.83
N LEU A 309 -15.56 1.09 -11.00
CA LEU A 309 -16.44 2.23 -11.29
C LEU A 309 -17.63 2.26 -10.33
N THR A 310 -18.27 1.11 -10.12
CA THR A 310 -19.37 0.98 -9.15
C THR A 310 -18.91 1.34 -7.74
N PHE A 311 -17.72 0.90 -7.34
CA PHE A 311 -17.13 1.26 -6.06
C PHE A 311 -16.92 2.78 -5.94
N VAL A 312 -16.24 3.40 -6.91
CA VAL A 312 -15.99 4.85 -6.93
C VAL A 312 -17.30 5.63 -6.85
N ARG A 313 -18.34 5.23 -7.61
CA ARG A 313 -19.67 5.84 -7.55
C ARG A 313 -20.25 5.75 -6.14
N ASN A 314 -20.26 4.55 -5.54
CA ASN A 314 -20.87 4.33 -4.23
C ASN A 314 -20.16 5.07 -3.11
N GLU A 315 -18.83 5.08 -3.13
CA GLU A 315 -18.04 5.84 -2.12
C GLU A 315 -18.23 7.36 -2.31
N SER A 316 -18.30 7.84 -3.54
CA SER A 316 -18.55 9.25 -3.85
C SER A 316 -19.93 9.77 -3.38
N LEU A 317 -20.91 8.88 -3.22
CA LEU A 317 -22.24 9.24 -2.71
C LEU A 317 -22.32 9.38 -1.19
N LYS A 318 -21.34 8.85 -0.45
CA LYS A 318 -21.31 8.91 1.01
C LYS A 318 -21.00 10.31 1.55
N ALA A 319 -20.25 11.10 0.81
CA ALA A 319 -19.90 12.43 1.23
C ALA A 319 -21.00 13.46 0.85
N LYS A 320 -21.10 14.54 1.62
CA LYS A 320 -22.11 15.57 1.39
C LYS A 320 -21.82 16.32 0.08
N PRO A 321 -22.84 16.75 -0.68
CA PRO A 321 -22.65 17.42 -1.98
C PRO A 321 -21.74 18.66 -1.94
N GLU A 322 -21.85 19.46 -0.90
CA GLU A 322 -21.08 20.69 -0.70
C GLU A 322 -19.61 20.43 -0.39
N GLU A 323 -19.30 19.28 0.21
CA GLU A 323 -17.94 18.87 0.57
C GLU A 323 -17.14 18.39 -0.62
N HIS A 324 -17.82 17.89 -1.67
CA HIS A 324 -17.18 17.41 -2.90
C HIS A 324 -16.72 18.54 -3.81
N LEU A 325 -17.51 19.61 -3.91
CA LEU A 325 -17.10 20.79 -4.65
C LEU A 325 -15.78 21.34 -4.08
N ALA A 326 -15.62 21.32 -2.76
CA ALA A 326 -14.38 21.77 -2.14
C ALA A 326 -13.15 20.89 -2.43
N ILE A 327 -13.32 19.59 -2.68
CA ILE A 327 -12.24 18.68 -3.07
C ILE A 327 -11.98 18.77 -4.59
N GLY A 328 -13.03 18.86 -5.43
CA GLY A 328 -12.93 19.01 -6.88
C GLY A 328 -12.36 20.35 -7.36
N GLU A 329 -12.63 21.44 -6.63
CA GLU A 329 -12.06 22.76 -6.90
C GLU A 329 -10.59 22.90 -6.44
N ARG A 330 -10.08 21.95 -5.65
CA ARG A 330 -8.70 21.94 -5.13
C ARG A 330 -7.75 21.06 -5.97
N CYS A 331 -8.26 20.38 -6.98
CA CYS A 331 -7.54 19.70 -8.03
C CYS A 331 -7.56 20.53 -9.31
#